data_6e05688c6ec8f550665caa29d9574f67
#
_entry.id   6e05688c6ec8f550665caa29d9574f67
#
_cell.length_a   1.000
_cell.length_b   1.000
_cell.length_c   1.000
_cell.angle_alpha   90.00
_cell.angle_beta   90.00
_cell.angle_gamma   90.00
#
_symmetry.space_group_name_H-M   'P 1'
#
loop_
_entity.id
_entity.type
_entity.pdbx_description
1 polymer ?
#
loop_
_entity_poly.entity_id
_entity_poly.type
_entity_poly.pdbx_seq_one_letter_code
_entity_poly.pdbx_strand_id
1 'polypeptide(L)'
;MAKRIVILGAGESGAGAAVLAKKQGFDTFVSDMSTIKDSYKNMLNERGIEWEEGKHTESLILNADEVIKSPGIPNDAPMILKLKAQGTPIISEIEFAGRYTNAKMICITGSNGKTTTTSLIYHIFKKAGMNVGLAGNIGQSLAYQVAEYNYDYYVIELSSFQLDNIDRKSVV
;
A
#
# COMPACT_ATOMS: atom_id res chain seq x y z
N MET A 1 -15.94 -2.78 -18.15
CA MET A 1 -16.11 -2.88 -16.68
C MET A 1 -14.89 -2.26 -16.02
N ALA A 2 -15.02 -1.65 -14.83
CA ALA A 2 -13.86 -1.17 -14.09
C ALA A 2 -12.95 -2.34 -13.72
N LYS A 3 -11.63 -2.12 -13.75
CA LYS A 3 -10.64 -3.12 -13.31
C LYS A 3 -10.85 -3.39 -11.82
N ARG A 4 -10.82 -4.68 -11.42
CA ARG A 4 -11.02 -5.09 -10.03
C ARG A 4 -9.68 -5.20 -9.30
N ILE A 5 -9.53 -4.43 -8.23
CA ILE A 5 -8.38 -4.47 -7.33
C ILE A 5 -8.81 -5.09 -6.00
N VAL A 6 -8.14 -6.16 -5.61
CA VAL A 6 -8.34 -6.76 -4.28
C VAL A 6 -7.13 -6.45 -3.40
N ILE A 7 -7.41 -6.01 -2.18
CA ILE A 7 -6.39 -5.72 -1.17
C ILE A 7 -6.41 -6.83 -0.11
N LEU A 8 -5.29 -7.48 0.09
CA LEU A 8 -5.09 -8.47 1.14
C LEU A 8 -4.36 -7.85 2.34
N GLY A 9 -5.07 -7.84 3.48
CA GLY A 9 -4.68 -7.16 4.71
C GLY A 9 -5.23 -5.74 4.78
N ALA A 10 -5.92 -5.41 5.86
CA ALA A 10 -6.61 -4.14 6.10
C ALA A 10 -5.94 -3.30 7.19
N GLY A 11 -4.63 -3.46 7.37
CA GLY A 11 -3.82 -2.54 8.17
C GLY A 11 -3.66 -1.19 7.46
N GLU A 12 -2.76 -0.36 7.96
CA GLU A 12 -2.53 1.00 7.44
C GLU A 12 -2.22 1.02 5.93
N SER A 13 -1.29 0.16 5.48
CA SER A 13 -0.94 0.07 4.05
C SER A 13 -2.12 -0.38 3.19
N GLY A 14 -2.87 -1.41 3.65
CA GLY A 14 -4.01 -1.93 2.89
C GLY A 14 -5.18 -0.97 2.84
N ALA A 15 -5.54 -0.33 3.95
CA ALA A 15 -6.58 0.69 3.98
C ALA A 15 -6.21 1.89 3.07
N GLY A 16 -4.96 2.34 3.12
CA GLY A 16 -4.47 3.40 2.24
C GLY A 16 -4.50 3.02 0.76
N ALA A 17 -4.08 1.78 0.42
CA ALA A 17 -4.18 1.27 -0.95
C ALA A 17 -5.63 1.21 -1.44
N ALA A 18 -6.57 0.80 -0.58
CA ALA A 18 -7.98 0.75 -0.91
C ALA A 18 -8.56 2.15 -1.21
N VAL A 19 -8.19 3.15 -0.41
CA VAL A 19 -8.58 4.54 -0.64
C VAL A 19 -8.07 5.04 -2.00
N LEU A 20 -6.80 4.79 -2.31
CA LEU A 20 -6.23 5.18 -3.60
C LEU A 20 -6.91 4.45 -4.75
N ALA A 21 -7.09 3.14 -4.66
CA ALA A 21 -7.76 2.34 -5.70
C ALA A 21 -9.18 2.85 -5.98
N LYS A 22 -9.96 3.13 -4.93
CA LYS A 22 -11.30 3.68 -5.07
C LYS A 22 -11.29 5.06 -5.73
N LYS A 23 -10.35 5.93 -5.34
CA LYS A 23 -10.18 7.26 -5.92
C LYS A 23 -9.82 7.20 -7.42
N GLN A 24 -9.07 6.19 -7.82
CA GLN A 24 -8.73 5.94 -9.24
C GLN A 24 -9.86 5.27 -10.03
N GLY A 25 -11.02 5.02 -9.40
CA GLY A 25 -12.20 4.48 -10.09
C GLY A 25 -12.20 2.96 -10.25
N PHE A 26 -11.35 2.23 -9.50
CA PHE A 26 -11.33 0.77 -9.50
C PHE A 26 -12.51 0.18 -8.72
N ASP A 27 -12.97 -1.01 -9.13
CA ASP A 27 -13.76 -1.89 -8.30
C ASP A 27 -12.86 -2.45 -7.20
N THR A 28 -13.09 -2.03 -5.95
CA THR A 28 -12.15 -2.23 -4.84
C THR A 28 -12.77 -3.08 -3.75
N PHE A 29 -12.08 -4.16 -3.37
CA PHE A 29 -12.47 -5.05 -2.28
C PHE A 29 -11.29 -5.29 -1.34
N VAL A 30 -11.55 -5.29 -0.03
CA VAL A 30 -10.52 -5.53 1.01
C VAL A 30 -10.85 -6.80 1.77
N SER A 31 -9.85 -7.68 1.97
CA SER A 31 -10.01 -8.92 2.73
C SER A 31 -8.89 -9.08 3.76
N ASP A 32 -9.26 -9.33 5.02
CA ASP A 32 -8.31 -9.58 6.11
C ASP A 32 -8.69 -10.83 6.90
N MET A 33 -7.71 -11.69 7.19
CA MET A 33 -7.91 -12.88 8.05
C MET A 33 -8.09 -12.53 9.52
N SER A 34 -7.64 -11.34 9.93
CA SER A 34 -7.77 -10.83 11.29
C SER A 34 -8.93 -9.84 11.40
N THR A 35 -9.24 -9.43 12.62
CA THR A 35 -10.17 -8.33 12.86
C THR A 35 -9.56 -7.01 12.42
N ILE A 36 -10.28 -6.26 11.60
CA ILE A 36 -9.88 -4.93 11.13
C ILE A 36 -10.14 -3.91 12.24
N LYS A 37 -9.22 -2.99 12.46
CA LYS A 37 -9.40 -1.90 13.43
C LYS A 37 -10.57 -1.01 13.01
N ASP A 38 -11.36 -0.55 13.97
CA ASP A 38 -12.57 0.26 13.72
C ASP A 38 -12.26 1.55 12.95
N SER A 39 -11.09 2.16 13.16
CA SER A 39 -10.64 3.33 12.40
C SER A 39 -10.52 3.04 10.90
N TYR A 40 -10.03 1.86 10.53
CA TYR A 40 -9.92 1.47 9.12
C TYR A 40 -11.27 1.02 8.54
N LYS A 41 -12.12 0.32 9.34
CA LYS A 41 -13.49 0.02 8.93
C LYS A 41 -14.28 1.30 8.60
N ASN A 42 -14.19 2.30 9.46
CA ASN A 42 -14.83 3.60 9.24
C ASN A 42 -14.30 4.26 7.95
N MET A 43 -12.99 4.27 7.76
CA MET A 43 -12.35 4.80 6.56
C MET A 43 -12.85 4.12 5.27
N LEU A 44 -12.99 2.79 5.28
CA LEU A 44 -13.48 2.01 4.14
C LEU A 44 -14.98 2.28 3.90
N ASN A 45 -15.80 2.26 4.97
CA ASN A 45 -17.23 2.48 4.90
C ASN A 45 -17.58 3.88 4.37
N GLU A 46 -16.90 4.94 4.85
CA GLU A 46 -17.10 6.32 4.40
C GLU A 46 -16.85 6.50 2.89
N ARG A 47 -16.03 5.62 2.30
CA ARG A 47 -15.68 5.66 0.87
C ARG A 47 -16.44 4.61 0.04
N GLY A 48 -17.38 3.89 0.66
CA GLY A 48 -18.15 2.83 0.00
C GLY A 48 -17.26 1.73 -0.57
N ILE A 49 -16.23 1.32 0.18
CA ILE A 49 -15.34 0.21 -0.15
C ILE A 49 -15.83 -1.03 0.58
N GLU A 50 -16.10 -2.10 -0.17
CA GLU A 50 -16.51 -3.37 0.40
C GLU A 50 -15.31 -4.09 1.06
N TRP A 51 -15.57 -4.76 2.18
CA TRP A 51 -14.55 -5.48 2.91
C TRP A 51 -15.09 -6.70 3.65
N GLU A 52 -14.20 -7.63 4.00
CA GLU A 52 -14.44 -8.74 4.90
C GLU A 52 -13.31 -8.91 5.91
N GLU A 53 -13.61 -9.52 7.04
CA GLU A 53 -12.63 -9.84 8.10
C GLU A 53 -12.82 -11.25 8.64
N GLY A 54 -11.77 -11.80 9.28
CA GLY A 54 -11.77 -13.14 9.88
C GLY A 54 -11.81 -14.28 8.88
N LYS A 55 -11.70 -14.00 7.59
CA LYS A 55 -11.73 -14.99 6.51
C LYS A 55 -11.16 -14.42 5.21
N HIS A 56 -10.96 -15.31 4.25
CA HIS A 56 -10.72 -14.99 2.84
C HIS A 56 -11.74 -15.73 1.98
N THR A 57 -12.72 -15.02 1.44
CA THR A 57 -13.72 -15.60 0.52
C THR A 57 -13.12 -15.70 -0.89
N GLU A 58 -12.75 -16.92 -1.30
CA GLU A 58 -12.03 -17.18 -2.55
C GLU A 58 -12.72 -16.57 -3.78
N SER A 59 -14.04 -16.70 -3.89
CA SER A 59 -14.80 -16.17 -5.04
C SER A 59 -14.74 -14.64 -5.16
N LEU A 60 -14.47 -13.93 -4.07
CA LEU A 60 -14.33 -12.47 -4.04
C LEU A 60 -12.89 -12.01 -4.28
N ILE A 61 -11.91 -12.91 -4.11
CA ILE A 61 -10.48 -12.62 -4.23
C ILE A 61 -9.93 -13.10 -5.58
N LEU A 62 -10.27 -14.33 -5.99
CA LEU A 62 -9.71 -14.94 -7.20
C LEU A 62 -10.24 -14.34 -8.51
N ASN A 63 -11.25 -13.48 -8.46
CA ASN A 63 -11.73 -12.70 -9.60
C ASN A 63 -11.04 -11.33 -9.76
N ALA A 64 -9.95 -11.10 -9.00
CA ALA A 64 -9.17 -9.88 -9.10
C ALA A 64 -8.36 -9.80 -10.41
N ASP A 65 -8.32 -8.62 -11.02
CA ASP A 65 -7.38 -8.31 -12.09
C ASP A 65 -5.97 -8.04 -11.58
N GLU A 66 -5.86 -7.54 -10.34
CA GLU A 66 -4.60 -7.30 -9.64
C GLU A 66 -4.83 -7.33 -8.13
N VAL A 67 -3.84 -7.80 -7.39
CA VAL A 67 -3.89 -7.88 -5.92
C VAL A 67 -2.80 -7.01 -5.31
N ILE A 68 -3.20 -6.20 -4.32
CA ILE A 68 -2.26 -5.47 -3.48
C ILE A 68 -2.11 -6.23 -2.16
N LYS A 69 -0.90 -6.68 -1.86
CA LYS A 69 -0.61 -7.50 -0.70
C LYS A 69 0.08 -6.68 0.38
N SER A 70 -0.47 -6.71 1.61
CA SER A 70 0.22 -6.16 2.79
C SER A 70 1.54 -6.89 3.06
N PRO A 71 2.60 -6.18 3.49
CA PRO A 71 3.93 -6.78 3.70
C PRO A 71 3.95 -7.88 4.77
N GLY A 72 3.02 -7.84 5.74
CA GLY A 72 2.89 -8.86 6.79
C GLY A 72 2.33 -10.21 6.33
N ILE A 73 1.79 -10.31 5.11
CA ILE A 73 1.26 -11.57 4.60
C ILE A 73 2.40 -12.36 3.93
N PRO A 74 2.68 -13.61 4.36
CA PRO A 74 3.73 -14.44 3.77
C PRO A 74 3.49 -14.72 2.27
N ASN A 75 4.58 -14.86 1.51
CA ASN A 75 4.51 -15.15 0.07
C ASN A 75 4.07 -16.60 -0.24
N ASP A 76 4.07 -17.46 0.75
CA ASP A 76 3.62 -18.85 0.72
C ASP A 76 2.24 -19.07 1.36
N ALA A 77 1.54 -17.99 1.76
CA ALA A 77 0.18 -18.10 2.26
C ALA A 77 -0.73 -18.76 1.20
N PRO A 78 -1.68 -19.64 1.61
CA PRO A 78 -2.50 -20.41 0.66
C PRO A 78 -3.20 -19.58 -0.40
N MET A 79 -3.73 -18.42 -0.03
CA MET A 79 -4.39 -17.51 -0.98
C MET A 79 -3.39 -16.90 -1.98
N ILE A 80 -2.19 -16.56 -1.53
CA ILE A 80 -1.12 -16.04 -2.40
C ILE A 80 -0.66 -17.08 -3.41
N LEU A 81 -0.54 -18.33 -2.99
CA LEU A 81 -0.19 -19.43 -3.90
C LEU A 81 -1.26 -19.66 -4.96
N LYS A 82 -2.57 -19.58 -4.61
CA LYS A 82 -3.67 -19.70 -5.55
C LYS A 82 -3.65 -18.56 -6.59
N LEU A 83 -3.46 -17.33 -6.14
CA LEU A 83 -3.36 -16.16 -7.04
C LEU A 83 -2.17 -16.29 -7.99
N LYS A 84 -1.00 -16.70 -7.49
CA LYS A 84 0.18 -16.97 -8.34
C LYS A 84 -0.08 -18.08 -9.36
N ALA A 85 -0.76 -19.16 -8.96
CA ALA A 85 -1.06 -20.29 -9.84
C ALA A 85 -1.98 -19.90 -11.00
N GLN A 86 -2.88 -18.93 -10.81
CA GLN A 86 -3.72 -18.39 -11.90
C GLN A 86 -3.10 -17.21 -12.66
N GLY A 87 -1.88 -16.77 -12.26
CA GLY A 87 -1.18 -15.68 -12.94
C GLY A 87 -1.67 -14.28 -12.57
N THR A 88 -2.43 -14.10 -11.48
CA THR A 88 -2.87 -12.78 -11.04
C THR A 88 -1.68 -11.97 -10.54
N PRO A 89 -1.46 -10.74 -11.05
CA PRO A 89 -0.41 -9.86 -10.58
C PRO A 89 -0.58 -9.54 -9.09
N ILE A 90 0.49 -9.67 -8.31
CA ILE A 90 0.53 -9.34 -6.88
C ILE A 90 1.63 -8.31 -6.67
N ILE A 91 1.25 -7.14 -6.17
CA ILE A 91 2.16 -6.01 -5.96
C ILE A 91 2.10 -5.51 -4.52
N SER A 92 3.08 -4.69 -4.15
CA SER A 92 3.08 -3.96 -2.88
C SER A 92 2.25 -2.68 -2.96
N GLU A 93 1.86 -2.15 -1.80
CA GLU A 93 1.21 -0.83 -1.69
C GLU A 93 2.12 0.28 -2.25
N ILE A 94 3.42 0.21 -2.01
CA ILE A 94 4.41 1.19 -2.49
C ILE A 94 4.48 1.18 -4.02
N GLU A 95 4.54 -0.01 -4.63
CA GLU A 95 4.49 -0.18 -6.09
C GLU A 95 3.20 0.39 -6.68
N PHE A 96 2.06 0.08 -6.06
CA PHE A 96 0.78 0.61 -6.50
C PHE A 96 0.74 2.14 -6.42
N ALA A 97 1.11 2.71 -5.27
CA ALA A 97 1.09 4.16 -5.07
C ALA A 97 2.03 4.91 -6.02
N GLY A 98 3.21 4.33 -6.29
CA GLY A 98 4.19 4.91 -7.20
C GLY A 98 3.69 5.16 -8.62
N ARG A 99 2.67 4.41 -9.06
CA ARG A 99 2.05 4.58 -10.39
C ARG A 99 1.17 5.83 -10.50
N TYR A 100 0.78 6.43 -9.37
CA TYR A 100 -0.19 7.52 -9.31
C TYR A 100 0.38 8.83 -8.74
N THR A 101 1.69 8.93 -8.66
CA THR A 101 2.38 10.16 -8.27
C THR A 101 3.58 10.43 -9.16
N ASN A 102 3.86 11.72 -9.40
CA ASN A 102 5.07 12.20 -10.06
C ASN A 102 6.08 12.77 -9.05
N ALA A 103 5.80 12.68 -7.75
CA ALA A 103 6.69 13.15 -6.71
C ALA A 103 8.03 12.39 -6.71
N LYS A 104 9.12 13.09 -6.42
CA LYS A 104 10.42 12.44 -6.25
C LYS A 104 10.45 11.65 -4.95
N MET A 105 10.83 10.38 -5.01
CA MET A 105 10.89 9.48 -3.87
C MET A 105 12.32 9.31 -3.39
N ILE A 106 12.55 9.55 -2.09
CA ILE A 106 13.79 9.27 -1.39
C ILE A 106 13.53 8.06 -0.49
N CYS A 107 13.98 6.89 -0.93
CA CYS A 107 13.73 5.63 -0.28
C CYS A 107 14.90 5.23 0.61
N ILE A 108 14.64 4.95 1.88
CA ILE A 108 15.64 4.56 2.88
C ILE A 108 15.35 3.13 3.34
N THR A 109 16.31 2.27 3.16
CA THR A 109 16.30 0.90 3.68
C THR A 109 17.63 0.58 4.37
N GLY A 110 17.74 -0.59 4.98
CA GLY A 110 18.96 -1.06 5.67
C GLY A 110 18.63 -1.81 6.96
N SER A 111 19.63 -2.43 7.58
CA SER A 111 19.45 -3.19 8.82
C SER A 111 19.20 -2.31 10.04
N ASN A 112 19.94 -1.22 10.18
CA ASN A 112 19.88 -0.28 11.30
C ASN A 112 19.80 1.17 10.83
N GLY A 113 19.26 2.06 11.67
CA GLY A 113 19.27 3.50 11.46
C GLY A 113 18.27 4.04 10.44
N LYS A 114 17.44 3.18 9.81
CA LYS A 114 16.43 3.60 8.82
C LYS A 114 15.57 4.75 9.34
N THR A 115 14.91 4.55 10.47
CA THR A 115 13.97 5.51 11.05
C THR A 115 14.63 6.85 11.36
N THR A 116 15.84 6.82 11.94
CA THR A 116 16.61 8.04 12.23
C THR A 116 16.98 8.78 10.96
N THR A 117 17.50 8.08 9.96
CA THR A 117 17.91 8.67 8.68
C THR A 117 16.70 9.25 7.94
N THR A 118 15.61 8.49 7.86
CA THR A 118 14.35 8.92 7.21
C THR A 118 13.78 10.17 7.88
N SER A 119 13.71 10.16 9.22
CA SER A 119 13.21 11.30 9.99
C SER A 119 14.10 12.52 9.83
N LEU A 120 15.43 12.36 9.80
CA LEU A 120 16.38 13.44 9.60
C LEU A 120 16.23 14.08 8.22
N ILE A 121 16.18 13.28 7.16
CA ILE A 121 15.99 13.77 5.78
C ILE A 121 14.66 14.51 5.67
N TYR A 122 13.57 13.92 6.17
CA TYR A 122 12.28 14.58 6.19
C TYR A 122 12.31 15.93 6.92
N HIS A 123 12.96 15.98 8.10
CA HIS A 123 13.12 17.22 8.86
C HIS A 123 13.90 18.29 8.08
N ILE A 124 14.99 17.92 7.42
CA ILE A 124 15.78 18.84 6.58
C ILE A 124 14.92 19.42 5.46
N PHE A 125 14.18 18.58 4.73
CA PHE A 125 13.29 19.03 3.66
C PHE A 125 12.20 19.99 4.18
N LYS A 126 11.58 19.64 5.31
CA LYS A 126 10.57 20.51 5.95
C LYS A 126 11.16 21.86 6.36
N LYS A 127 12.35 21.88 6.95
CA LYS A 127 13.05 23.10 7.36
C LYS A 127 13.45 23.96 6.15
N ALA A 128 13.76 23.34 5.02
CA ALA A 128 14.02 24.02 3.76
C ALA A 128 12.75 24.56 3.07
N GLY A 129 11.56 24.39 3.67
CA GLY A 129 10.30 24.84 3.11
C GLY A 129 9.78 23.99 1.95
N MET A 130 10.33 22.79 1.75
CA MET A 130 9.92 21.91 0.66
C MET A 130 8.57 21.23 0.98
N ASN A 131 7.77 21.02 -0.06
CA ASN A 131 6.49 20.31 0.02
C ASN A 131 6.76 18.79 0.01
N VAL A 132 6.92 18.20 1.21
CA VAL A 132 7.37 16.82 1.40
C VAL A 132 6.46 16.03 2.31
N GLY A 133 6.16 14.78 1.93
CA GLY A 133 5.48 13.74 2.72
C GLY A 133 6.45 12.75 3.34
N LEU A 134 6.07 12.18 4.47
CA LEU A 134 6.79 11.09 5.16
C LEU A 134 5.93 9.83 5.10
N ALA A 135 6.44 8.76 4.50
CA ALA A 135 5.65 7.58 4.23
C ALA A 135 6.43 6.26 4.42
N GLY A 136 5.72 5.15 4.32
CA GLY A 136 6.27 3.80 4.39
C GLY A 136 6.11 3.16 5.76
N ASN A 137 7.19 2.62 6.32
CA ASN A 137 7.17 1.94 7.62
C ASN A 137 7.01 2.91 8.81
N ILE A 138 7.17 4.21 8.55
CA ILE A 138 6.87 5.33 9.46
C ILE A 138 6.05 6.38 8.73
N GLY A 139 5.35 7.23 9.47
CA GLY A 139 4.41 8.19 8.89
C GLY A 139 3.08 7.53 8.53
N GLN A 140 2.45 7.97 7.47
CA GLN A 140 1.24 7.37 6.91
C GLN A 140 1.58 6.53 5.67
N SER A 141 0.68 5.62 5.28
CA SER A 141 0.88 4.84 4.05
C SER A 141 1.08 5.75 2.83
N LEU A 142 1.96 5.37 1.92
CA LEU A 142 2.23 6.15 0.71
C LEU A 142 0.96 6.28 -0.13
N ALA A 143 0.21 5.19 -0.29
CA ALA A 143 -1.02 5.17 -1.08
C ALA A 143 -2.08 6.13 -0.52
N TYR A 144 -2.24 6.18 0.81
CA TYR A 144 -3.14 7.14 1.43
C TYR A 144 -2.71 8.58 1.15
N GLN A 145 -1.42 8.88 1.29
CA GLN A 145 -0.90 10.22 1.04
C GLN A 145 -1.04 10.62 -0.44
N VAL A 146 -0.77 9.71 -1.38
CA VAL A 146 -0.98 9.95 -2.82
C VAL A 146 -2.47 10.18 -3.14
N ALA A 147 -3.36 9.51 -2.41
CA ALA A 147 -4.80 9.74 -2.56
C ALA A 147 -5.24 11.12 -2.04
N GLU A 148 -4.73 11.57 -0.91
CA GLU A 148 -5.30 12.72 -0.19
C GLU A 148 -4.47 14.01 -0.32
N TYR A 149 -3.18 13.90 -0.63
CA TYR A 149 -2.25 15.03 -0.68
C TYR A 149 -1.52 15.10 -2.02
N ASN A 150 -0.99 16.29 -2.31
CA ASN A 150 -0.12 16.50 -3.47
C ASN A 150 1.23 17.02 -2.98
N TYR A 151 2.19 16.10 -2.80
CA TYR A 151 3.56 16.42 -2.43
C TYR A 151 4.49 16.40 -3.65
N ASP A 152 5.56 17.21 -3.61
CA ASP A 152 6.61 17.22 -4.62
C ASP A 152 7.68 16.15 -4.32
N TYR A 153 7.80 15.77 -3.04
CA TYR A 153 8.77 14.80 -2.54
C TYR A 153 8.12 13.86 -1.53
N TYR A 154 8.55 12.61 -1.53
CA TYR A 154 8.28 11.66 -0.47
C TYR A 154 9.60 11.14 0.11
N VAL A 155 9.74 11.15 1.43
CA VAL A 155 10.80 10.43 2.14
C VAL A 155 10.16 9.15 2.69
N ILE A 156 10.65 8.00 2.24
CA ILE A 156 9.98 6.71 2.43
C ILE A 156 10.91 5.76 3.17
N GLU A 157 10.47 5.27 4.34
CA GLU A 157 11.14 4.15 5.00
C GLU A 157 10.64 2.84 4.44
N LEU A 158 11.53 2.01 3.89
CA LEU A 158 11.21 0.70 3.35
C LEU A 158 11.77 -0.41 4.24
N SER A 159 10.92 -1.38 4.58
CA SER A 159 11.35 -2.65 5.13
C SER A 159 11.82 -3.59 4.01
N SER A 160 12.63 -4.61 4.36
CA SER A 160 13.05 -5.65 3.40
C SER A 160 11.86 -6.35 2.74
N PHE A 161 10.79 -6.61 3.50
CA PHE A 161 9.58 -7.26 2.98
C PHE A 161 8.80 -6.41 1.96
N GLN A 162 8.89 -5.08 2.05
CA GLN A 162 8.27 -4.19 1.08
C GLN A 162 9.04 -4.18 -0.24
N LEU A 163 10.35 -4.43 -0.20
CA LEU A 163 11.20 -4.49 -1.40
C LEU A 163 10.97 -5.74 -2.26
N ASP A 164 10.52 -6.85 -1.66
CA ASP A 164 10.33 -8.14 -2.35
C ASP A 164 9.27 -8.09 -3.48
N ASN A 165 8.36 -7.12 -3.43
CA ASN A 165 7.26 -6.98 -4.37
C ASN A 165 7.25 -5.62 -5.09
N ILE A 166 8.42 -5.03 -5.29
CA ILE A 166 8.61 -3.81 -6.09
C ILE A 166 9.29 -4.19 -7.40
N ASP A 167 8.69 -3.82 -8.54
CA ASP A 167 9.37 -3.93 -9.84
C ASP A 167 10.53 -2.90 -9.87
N ARG A 168 11.75 -3.37 -10.16
CA ARG A 168 12.96 -2.54 -10.22
C ARG A 168 12.88 -1.34 -11.18
N LYS A 169 11.88 -1.31 -12.05
CA LYS A 169 11.64 -0.21 -12.99
C LYS A 169 10.90 0.97 -12.36
N SER A 170 10.26 0.77 -11.20
CA SER A 170 9.42 1.78 -10.54
C SER A 170 10.17 2.59 -9.47
N VAL A 171 11.43 2.25 -9.16
CA VAL A 171 12.25 2.92 -8.14
C VAL A 171 13.49 3.48 -8.82
N VAL A 172 13.45 4.76 -9.14
CA VAL A 172 14.60 5.54 -9.61
C VAL A 172 14.86 6.67 -8.62
#